data_3c9580e83c1abb72650d0f1728f4c4e6
#
_entry.id   3c9580e83c1abb72650d0f1728f4c4e6
#
_cell.length_a   1.000
_cell.length_b   1.000
_cell.length_c   1.000
_cell.angle_alpha   90.00
_cell.angle_beta   90.00
_cell.angle_gamma   90.00
#
_symmetry.space_group_name_H-M   'P 1'
#
loop_
_entity.id
_entity.type
_entity.pdbx_description
1 polymer ?
#
loop_
_entity_poly.entity_id
_entity_poly.type
_entity_poly.pdbx_seq_one_letter_code
_entity_poly.pdbx_strand_id
1 'polypeptide(L)'
;MKLWGRSLRFETTPEDLRAFTKNDEPVAIVLWHNRLFLSAEIVRRYRQGRPAHALVSASQDGAWLSAFFSLAGMRTVRGSSSRLGREAATALVEVLRAGNDIGITPDGPRGPCYDFKPGALIVTRRTRTPLLLIGAEFESAWQLRSWDRFYLPKPFSRVRMRCRHVPATELQDRDAATAAISAQLHEINPDRISAVGLNKPGL
;
A
#
# COMPACT_ATOMS: atom_id res chain seq x y z
N MET A 1 -4.99 -17.31 3.49
CA MET A 1 -4.63 -15.89 3.71
C MET A 1 -5.24 -15.31 5.00
N LYS A 2 -6.56 -15.39 5.24
CA LYS A 2 -7.17 -14.85 6.50
C LYS A 2 -6.54 -15.44 7.77
N LEU A 3 -6.32 -16.75 7.82
CA LEU A 3 -5.65 -17.41 8.96
C LEU A 3 -4.18 -16.95 9.10
N TRP A 4 -3.48 -16.77 8.00
CA TRP A 4 -2.12 -16.28 8.00
C TRP A 4 -2.03 -14.85 8.54
N GLY A 5 -2.82 -13.91 8.00
CA GLY A 5 -2.87 -12.55 8.52
C GLY A 5 -3.27 -12.47 9.99
N ARG A 6 -4.11 -13.39 10.48
CA ARG A 6 -4.48 -13.49 11.90
C ARG A 6 -3.36 -14.03 12.80
N SER A 7 -2.42 -14.80 12.25
CA SER A 7 -1.25 -15.28 13.01
C SER A 7 -0.20 -14.21 13.22
N LEU A 8 -0.21 -13.11 12.43
CA LEU A 8 0.76 -12.04 12.54
C LEU A 8 0.46 -11.14 13.76
N ARG A 9 1.51 -10.71 14.41
CA ARG A 9 1.45 -9.77 15.55
C ARG A 9 1.71 -8.37 15.04
N PHE A 10 0.62 -7.60 14.85
CA PHE A 10 0.72 -6.22 14.38
C PHE A 10 0.99 -5.29 15.56
N GLU A 11 2.05 -4.49 15.45
CA GLU A 11 2.41 -3.43 16.39
C GLU A 11 2.33 -2.09 15.64
N THR A 12 1.82 -1.07 16.32
CA THR A 12 1.76 0.30 15.80
C THR A 12 1.87 1.29 16.94
N THR A 13 2.42 2.47 16.69
CA THR A 13 2.45 3.54 17.69
C THR A 13 1.06 4.17 17.86
N PRO A 14 0.78 4.85 18.97
CA PRO A 14 -0.48 5.58 19.14
C PRO A 14 -0.70 6.65 18.07
N GLU A 15 0.37 7.25 17.55
CA GLU A 15 0.33 8.24 16.47
C GLU A 15 -0.05 7.60 15.15
N ASP A 16 0.66 6.54 14.74
CA ASP A 16 0.34 5.77 13.54
C ASP A 16 -1.11 5.24 13.60
N LEU A 17 -1.55 4.75 14.77
CA LEU A 17 -2.90 4.24 14.96
C LEU A 17 -3.95 5.35 14.71
N ARG A 18 -3.72 6.55 15.23
CA ARG A 18 -4.61 7.70 14.96
C ARG A 18 -4.69 8.02 13.47
N ALA A 19 -3.55 7.99 12.76
CA ALA A 19 -3.50 8.21 11.32
C ALA A 19 -4.25 7.10 10.55
N PHE A 20 -4.07 5.83 10.91
CA PHE A 20 -4.80 4.71 10.33
C PHE A 20 -6.31 4.78 10.51
N THR A 21 -6.76 5.17 11.69
CA THR A 21 -8.18 5.15 12.07
C THR A 21 -8.94 6.43 11.76
N LYS A 22 -8.22 7.47 11.30
CA LYS A 22 -8.87 8.69 10.81
C LYS A 22 -9.75 8.37 9.60
N ASN A 23 -11.05 8.31 9.80
CA ASN A 23 -12.03 7.81 8.82
C ASN A 23 -13.15 8.82 8.54
N ASP A 24 -12.89 10.10 8.69
CA ASP A 24 -13.80 11.23 8.42
C ASP A 24 -13.95 11.51 6.93
N GLU A 25 -12.93 11.22 6.13
CA GLU A 25 -12.89 11.44 4.69
C GLU A 25 -12.29 10.24 3.94
N PRO A 26 -12.55 10.07 2.61
CA PRO A 26 -11.88 9.08 1.79
C PRO A 26 -10.39 9.41 1.68
N VAL A 27 -9.57 8.37 1.52
CA VAL A 27 -8.12 8.50 1.36
C VAL A 27 -7.60 7.69 0.18
N ALA A 28 -6.48 8.12 -0.39
CA ALA A 28 -5.68 7.26 -1.26
C ALA A 28 -4.59 6.59 -0.40
N ILE A 29 -4.75 5.29 -0.19
CA ILE A 29 -3.79 4.43 0.50
C ILE A 29 -2.63 4.16 -0.45
N VAL A 30 -1.42 4.54 -0.06
CA VAL A 30 -0.21 4.39 -0.87
C VAL A 30 0.80 3.54 -0.12
N LEU A 31 1.25 2.46 -0.74
CA LEU A 31 2.26 1.54 -0.21
C LEU A 31 3.09 0.98 -1.36
N TRP A 32 4.33 0.57 -1.07
CA TRP A 32 5.16 -0.10 -2.07
C TRP A 32 4.58 -1.45 -2.48
N HIS A 33 4.76 -1.85 -3.74
CA HIS A 33 4.23 -3.10 -4.30
C HIS A 33 4.65 -4.33 -3.49
N ASN A 34 5.86 -4.33 -2.99
CA ASN A 34 6.38 -5.42 -2.16
C ASN A 34 5.76 -5.51 -0.75
N ARG A 35 4.88 -4.61 -0.37
CA ARG A 35 4.11 -4.62 0.90
C ARG A 35 2.64 -5.01 0.70
N LEU A 36 2.23 -5.36 -0.51
CA LEU A 36 0.82 -5.67 -0.86
C LEU A 36 0.19 -6.78 -0.02
N PHE A 37 0.99 -7.70 0.55
CA PHE A 37 0.47 -8.71 1.47
C PHE A 37 -0.33 -8.09 2.64
N LEU A 38 0.06 -6.90 3.08
CA LEU A 38 -0.54 -6.22 4.23
C LEU A 38 -1.83 -5.47 3.90
N SER A 39 -2.08 -5.16 2.62
CA SER A 39 -3.19 -4.30 2.20
C SER A 39 -4.55 -4.77 2.72
N ALA A 40 -4.81 -6.07 2.65
CA ALA A 40 -6.04 -6.67 3.16
C ALA A 40 -6.20 -6.51 4.68
N GLU A 41 -5.12 -6.67 5.43
CA GLU A 41 -5.12 -6.53 6.88
C GLU A 41 -5.29 -5.06 7.30
N ILE A 42 -4.71 -4.11 6.55
CA ILE A 42 -4.86 -2.67 6.76
C ILE A 42 -6.34 -2.28 6.65
N VAL A 43 -6.97 -2.62 5.53
CA VAL A 43 -8.38 -2.30 5.30
C VAL A 43 -9.27 -2.95 6.37
N ARG A 44 -9.08 -4.22 6.63
CA ARG A 44 -9.87 -4.98 7.60
C ARG A 44 -9.74 -4.45 9.04
N ARG A 45 -8.57 -3.98 9.44
CA ARG A 45 -8.30 -3.55 10.84
C ARG A 45 -8.61 -2.08 11.07
N TYR A 46 -8.29 -1.23 10.10
CA TYR A 46 -8.19 0.21 10.33
C TYR A 46 -9.16 1.05 9.48
N ARG A 47 -9.69 0.49 8.37
CA ARG A 47 -10.58 1.22 7.46
C ARG A 47 -11.97 0.58 7.38
N GLN A 48 -12.48 0.09 8.51
CA GLN A 48 -13.82 -0.51 8.58
C GLN A 48 -14.91 0.52 8.28
N GLY A 49 -15.96 0.07 7.59
CA GLY A 49 -17.10 0.92 7.22
C GLY A 49 -16.92 1.73 5.94
N ARG A 50 -15.72 1.71 5.33
CA ARG A 50 -15.48 2.38 4.05
C ARG A 50 -14.96 1.37 3.03
N PRO A 51 -15.66 1.17 1.89
CA PRO A 51 -15.17 0.28 0.83
C PRO A 51 -13.83 0.78 0.28
N ALA A 52 -12.86 -0.13 0.13
CA ALA A 52 -11.56 0.16 -0.47
C ALA A 52 -11.44 -0.51 -1.85
N HIS A 53 -10.95 0.24 -2.82
CA HIS A 53 -10.76 -0.20 -4.21
C HIS A 53 -9.27 -0.21 -4.55
N ALA A 54 -8.71 -1.39 -4.83
CA ALA A 54 -7.32 -1.52 -5.24
C ALA A 54 -7.17 -1.34 -6.76
N LEU A 55 -6.17 -0.57 -7.19
CA LEU A 55 -5.77 -0.52 -8.59
C LEU A 55 -4.99 -1.79 -8.93
N VAL A 56 -5.47 -2.56 -9.88
CA VAL A 56 -4.88 -3.84 -10.28
C VAL A 56 -4.63 -3.86 -11.78
N SER A 57 -3.51 -4.45 -12.20
CA SER A 57 -3.17 -4.62 -13.61
C SER A 57 -4.28 -5.35 -14.37
N ALA A 58 -4.50 -4.97 -15.65
CA ALA A 58 -5.41 -5.66 -16.56
C ALA A 58 -4.88 -7.04 -17.03
N SER A 59 -3.64 -7.40 -16.68
CA SER A 59 -3.02 -8.68 -17.03
C SER A 59 -3.68 -9.89 -16.34
N GLN A 60 -3.30 -11.09 -16.77
CA GLN A 60 -3.75 -12.34 -16.15
C GLN A 60 -3.32 -12.43 -14.66
N ASP A 61 -2.09 -12.02 -14.33
CA ASP A 61 -1.63 -11.97 -12.94
C ASP A 61 -2.49 -11.02 -12.09
N GLY A 62 -2.94 -9.91 -12.69
CA GLY A 62 -3.90 -9.01 -12.05
C GLY A 62 -5.26 -9.65 -11.79
N ALA A 63 -5.67 -10.68 -12.54
CA ALA A 63 -6.90 -11.41 -12.26
C ALA A 63 -6.81 -12.21 -10.95
N TRP A 64 -5.68 -12.87 -10.71
CA TRP A 64 -5.42 -13.56 -9.44
C TRP A 64 -5.39 -12.59 -8.25
N LEU A 65 -4.75 -11.43 -8.44
CA LEU A 65 -4.70 -10.40 -7.40
C LEU A 65 -6.09 -9.81 -7.13
N SER A 66 -6.92 -9.63 -8.16
CA SER A 66 -8.32 -9.20 -7.99
C SER A 66 -9.14 -10.21 -7.19
N ALA A 67 -8.99 -11.51 -7.48
CA ALA A 67 -9.66 -12.55 -6.71
C ALA A 67 -9.20 -12.53 -5.24
N PHE A 68 -7.89 -12.35 -5.00
CA PHE A 68 -7.35 -12.20 -3.66
C PHE A 68 -7.95 -11.02 -2.92
N PHE A 69 -8.00 -9.84 -3.52
CA PHE A 69 -8.59 -8.64 -2.92
C PHE A 69 -10.09 -8.80 -2.66
N SER A 70 -10.83 -9.43 -3.57
CA SER A 70 -12.25 -9.73 -3.36
C SER A 70 -12.48 -10.63 -2.14
N LEU A 71 -11.67 -11.67 -1.97
CA LEU A 71 -11.71 -12.53 -0.77
C LEU A 71 -11.33 -11.77 0.51
N ALA A 72 -10.55 -10.71 0.40
CA ALA A 72 -10.19 -9.83 1.50
C ALA A 72 -11.24 -8.74 1.82
N GLY A 73 -12.33 -8.67 1.04
CA GLY A 73 -13.39 -7.67 1.20
C GLY A 73 -13.07 -6.34 0.52
N MET A 74 -12.09 -6.30 -0.37
CA MET A 74 -11.75 -5.14 -1.19
C MET A 74 -12.34 -5.28 -2.59
N ARG A 75 -12.67 -4.15 -3.21
CA ARG A 75 -13.03 -4.08 -4.63
C ARG A 75 -11.78 -3.80 -5.48
N THR A 76 -11.89 -3.97 -6.79
CA THR A 76 -10.75 -3.69 -7.68
C THR A 76 -11.16 -2.82 -8.85
N VAL A 77 -10.28 -1.87 -9.22
CA VAL A 77 -10.31 -1.14 -10.48
C VAL A 77 -9.23 -1.73 -11.37
N ARG A 78 -9.61 -2.19 -12.55
CA ARG A 78 -8.69 -2.79 -13.52
C ARG A 78 -8.10 -1.71 -14.42
N GLY A 79 -6.78 -1.63 -14.47
CA GLY A 79 -6.06 -0.68 -15.31
C GLY A 79 -4.57 -0.94 -15.33
N SER A 80 -3.85 -0.28 -16.24
CA SER A 80 -2.39 -0.34 -16.29
C SER A 80 -1.80 1.03 -16.53
N SER A 81 -0.49 1.18 -16.32
CA SER A 81 0.27 2.41 -16.58
C SER A 81 0.45 2.76 -18.06
N SER A 82 -0.15 2.00 -19.00
CA SER A 82 -0.15 2.24 -20.42
C SER A 82 -1.45 2.94 -20.89
N ARG A 83 -1.96 2.61 -22.08
CA ARG A 83 -3.17 3.20 -22.68
C ARG A 83 -4.39 3.25 -21.75
N LEU A 84 -4.56 2.26 -20.87
CA LEU A 84 -5.61 2.19 -19.87
C LEU A 84 -5.34 3.04 -18.61
N GLY A 85 -4.18 3.69 -18.50
CA GLY A 85 -3.80 4.47 -17.31
C GLY A 85 -4.70 5.69 -17.09
N ARG A 86 -5.16 6.35 -18.15
CA ARG A 86 -6.09 7.48 -18.05
C ARG A 86 -7.49 7.04 -17.63
N GLU A 87 -7.98 5.94 -18.18
CA GLU A 87 -9.28 5.35 -17.81
C GLU A 87 -9.28 4.88 -16.36
N ALA A 88 -8.22 4.19 -15.94
CA ALA A 88 -8.03 3.78 -14.56
C ALA A 88 -7.96 4.98 -13.59
N ALA A 89 -7.24 6.04 -13.97
CA ALA A 89 -7.19 7.26 -13.16
C ALA A 89 -8.57 7.93 -13.03
N THR A 90 -9.36 7.96 -14.12
CA THR A 90 -10.73 8.47 -14.09
C THR A 90 -11.62 7.63 -13.19
N ALA A 91 -11.57 6.31 -13.29
CA ALA A 91 -12.32 5.41 -12.42
C ALA A 91 -11.95 5.57 -10.94
N LEU A 92 -10.66 5.74 -10.62
CA LEU A 92 -10.22 6.01 -9.26
C LEU A 92 -10.70 7.37 -8.72
N VAL A 93 -10.75 8.39 -9.58
CA VAL A 93 -11.35 9.70 -9.21
C VAL A 93 -12.83 9.54 -8.86
N GLU A 94 -13.58 8.77 -9.62
CA GLU A 94 -15.00 8.49 -9.34
C GLU A 94 -15.18 7.71 -8.04
N VAL A 95 -14.33 6.74 -7.75
CA VAL A 95 -14.33 5.99 -6.49
C VAL A 95 -14.14 6.92 -5.29
N LEU A 96 -13.16 7.83 -5.34
CA LEU A 96 -12.91 8.81 -4.28
C LEU A 96 -14.08 9.79 -4.13
N ARG A 97 -14.64 10.28 -5.24
CA ARG A 97 -15.82 11.18 -5.22
C ARG A 97 -17.07 10.51 -4.64
N ALA A 98 -17.18 9.21 -4.81
CA ALA A 98 -18.23 8.41 -4.19
C ALA A 98 -17.99 8.14 -2.68
N GLY A 99 -16.96 8.72 -2.09
CA GLY A 99 -16.64 8.59 -0.67
C GLY A 99 -15.93 7.29 -0.29
N ASN A 100 -15.34 6.57 -1.25
CA ASN A 100 -14.64 5.31 -1.00
C ASN A 100 -13.11 5.50 -1.02
N ASP A 101 -12.40 4.63 -0.33
CA ASP A 101 -10.94 4.61 -0.36
C ASP A 101 -10.40 3.96 -1.63
N ILE A 102 -9.20 4.37 -2.04
CA ILE A 102 -8.43 3.69 -3.09
C ILE A 102 -7.09 3.20 -2.56
N GLY A 103 -6.57 2.12 -3.15
CA GLY A 103 -5.22 1.60 -2.89
C GLY A 103 -4.37 1.65 -4.16
N ILE A 104 -3.21 2.26 -4.08
CA ILE A 104 -2.26 2.41 -5.20
C ILE A 104 -0.86 2.04 -4.75
N THR A 105 -0.16 1.24 -5.58
CA THR A 105 1.28 1.02 -5.47
C THR A 105 1.99 1.93 -6.47
N PRO A 106 2.78 2.93 -6.00
CA PRO A 106 3.34 3.95 -6.88
C PRO A 106 4.42 3.41 -7.84
N ASP A 107 5.14 2.36 -7.46
CA ASP A 107 6.08 1.65 -8.33
C ASP A 107 5.39 0.82 -9.43
N GLY A 108 4.10 0.55 -9.28
CA GLY A 108 3.28 -0.12 -10.28
C GLY A 108 3.63 -1.61 -10.46
N PRO A 109 2.95 -2.32 -11.37
CA PRO A 109 3.06 -3.77 -11.49
C PRO A 109 4.33 -4.25 -12.23
N ARG A 110 5.11 -3.33 -12.80
CA ARG A 110 6.32 -3.64 -13.59
C ARG A 110 7.58 -3.00 -13.04
N GLY A 111 7.47 -2.24 -11.95
CA GLY A 111 8.58 -1.52 -11.37
C GLY A 111 9.15 -0.38 -12.23
N PRO A 112 10.41 -0.01 -12.03
CA PRO A 112 11.34 -0.60 -11.04
C PRO A 112 10.86 -0.51 -9.59
N CYS A 113 11.39 -1.40 -8.72
CA CYS A 113 11.09 -1.40 -7.31
C CYS A 113 11.43 -0.03 -6.70
N TYR A 114 10.49 0.54 -5.93
CA TYR A 114 10.64 1.85 -5.28
C TYR A 114 10.73 3.06 -6.24
N ASP A 115 10.36 2.90 -7.50
CA ASP A 115 10.24 4.01 -8.45
C ASP A 115 8.86 4.67 -8.30
N PHE A 116 8.82 5.83 -7.64
CA PHE A 116 7.57 6.53 -7.36
C PHE A 116 6.99 7.20 -8.61
N LYS A 117 5.97 6.59 -9.18
CA LYS A 117 5.21 7.15 -10.31
C LYS A 117 4.10 8.08 -9.81
N PRO A 118 3.87 9.22 -10.47
CA PRO A 118 2.98 10.27 -9.97
C PRO A 118 1.48 9.94 -10.05
N GLY A 119 1.10 8.72 -10.42
CA GLY A 119 -0.30 8.32 -10.62
C GLY A 119 -1.21 8.60 -9.42
N ALA A 120 -0.73 8.30 -8.21
CA ALA A 120 -1.46 8.57 -6.97
C ALA A 120 -1.69 10.08 -6.79
N LEU A 121 -0.67 10.91 -7.03
CA LEU A 121 -0.76 12.37 -6.92
C LEU A 121 -1.72 12.97 -7.94
N ILE A 122 -1.73 12.46 -9.17
CA ILE A 122 -2.66 12.91 -10.21
C ILE A 122 -4.11 12.73 -9.78
N VAL A 123 -4.44 11.57 -9.21
CA VAL A 123 -5.79 11.24 -8.77
C VAL A 123 -6.18 12.08 -7.54
N THR A 124 -5.34 12.13 -6.53
CA THR A 124 -5.63 12.84 -5.27
C THR A 124 -5.73 14.35 -5.43
N ARG A 125 -4.90 14.95 -6.29
CA ARG A 125 -5.01 16.39 -6.61
C ARG A 125 -6.33 16.74 -7.30
N ARG A 126 -6.85 15.87 -8.19
CA ARG A 126 -8.14 16.08 -8.86
C ARG A 126 -9.34 16.00 -7.92
N THR A 127 -9.22 15.27 -6.84
CA THR A 127 -10.28 15.04 -5.87
C THR A 127 -10.09 15.80 -4.58
N ARG A 128 -8.94 16.46 -4.38
CA ARG A 128 -8.51 17.07 -3.11
C ARG A 128 -8.56 16.09 -1.95
N THR A 129 -8.16 14.84 -2.22
CA THR A 129 -8.18 13.76 -1.24
C THR A 129 -6.78 13.61 -0.63
N PRO A 130 -6.66 13.40 0.70
CA PRO A 130 -5.38 13.15 1.34
C PRO A 130 -4.79 11.79 0.95
N LEU A 131 -3.47 11.64 1.15
CA LEU A 131 -2.78 10.37 1.08
C LEU A 131 -2.68 9.74 2.46
N LEU A 132 -2.80 8.43 2.50
CA LEU A 132 -2.46 7.60 3.64
C LEU A 132 -1.27 6.74 3.26
N LEU A 133 -0.06 7.15 3.64
CA LEU A 133 1.16 6.42 3.36
C LEU A 133 1.31 5.28 4.35
N ILE A 134 1.55 4.09 3.83
CA ILE A 134 1.67 2.89 4.65
C ILE A 134 3.08 2.33 4.57
N GLY A 135 3.65 2.10 5.73
CA GLY A 135 4.92 1.43 5.91
C GLY A 135 4.82 0.19 6.77
N ALA A 136 5.79 -0.70 6.61
CA ALA A 136 5.93 -1.87 7.45
C ALA A 136 7.38 -2.32 7.57
N GLU A 137 7.76 -2.64 8.80
CA GLU A 137 8.99 -3.35 9.11
C GLU A 137 8.63 -4.78 9.55
N PHE A 138 9.29 -5.76 8.95
CA PHE A 138 9.06 -7.16 9.26
C PHE A 138 10.17 -7.69 10.17
N GLU A 139 9.82 -8.25 11.32
CA GLU A 139 10.76 -8.96 12.18
C GLU A 139 11.31 -10.21 11.47
N SER A 140 10.44 -10.93 10.77
CA SER A 140 10.81 -12.10 9.99
C SER A 140 9.91 -12.26 8.78
N ALA A 141 10.50 -12.32 7.59
CA ALA A 141 9.81 -12.50 6.33
C ALA A 141 10.65 -13.29 5.35
N TRP A 142 10.00 -13.95 4.41
CA TRP A 142 10.65 -14.39 3.17
C TRP A 142 10.63 -13.22 2.18
N GLN A 143 11.74 -13.00 1.52
CA GLN A 143 11.84 -12.07 0.40
C GLN A 143 11.93 -12.87 -0.89
N LEU A 144 10.96 -12.68 -1.77
CA LEU A 144 10.89 -13.41 -3.03
C LEU A 144 11.91 -12.86 -4.03
N ARG A 145 12.37 -13.72 -4.95
CA ARG A 145 13.24 -13.33 -6.08
C ARG A 145 12.41 -12.78 -7.25
N SER A 146 11.52 -11.80 -6.94
CA SER A 146 10.71 -11.06 -7.92
C SER A 146 11.32 -9.68 -8.18
N TRP A 147 10.82 -8.97 -9.21
CA TRP A 147 11.28 -7.63 -9.56
C TRP A 147 11.15 -6.64 -8.40
N ASP A 148 10.09 -6.79 -7.57
CA ASP A 148 9.77 -5.96 -6.41
C ASP A 148 10.39 -6.46 -5.11
N ARG A 149 11.02 -7.64 -5.09
CA ARG A 149 11.51 -8.29 -3.87
C ARG A 149 10.40 -8.45 -2.82
N PHE A 150 9.26 -9.00 -3.23
CA PHE A 150 8.05 -9.10 -2.44
C PHE A 150 8.29 -9.71 -1.06
N TYR A 151 7.78 -9.06 -0.02
CA TYR A 151 7.87 -9.55 1.35
C TYR A 151 6.67 -10.39 1.72
N LEU A 152 6.93 -11.62 2.16
CA LEU A 152 5.95 -12.53 2.70
C LEU A 152 6.27 -12.75 4.18
N PRO A 153 5.58 -12.08 5.12
CA PRO A 153 5.87 -12.20 6.54
C PRO A 153 5.65 -13.64 7.01
N LYS A 154 6.57 -14.17 7.81
CA LYS A 154 6.43 -15.53 8.35
C LYS A 154 5.27 -15.58 9.35
N PRO A 155 4.52 -16.70 9.41
CA PRO A 155 3.49 -16.88 10.42
C PRO A 155 4.04 -16.61 11.83
N PHE A 156 3.20 -16.02 12.67
CA PHE A 156 3.49 -15.66 14.07
C PHE A 156 4.58 -14.59 14.29
N SER A 157 5.16 -14.05 13.20
CA SER A 157 6.13 -12.96 13.31
C SER A 157 5.47 -11.61 13.61
N ARG A 158 6.28 -10.66 14.07
CA ARG A 158 5.83 -9.28 14.29
C ARG A 158 5.92 -8.48 13.00
N VAL A 159 4.94 -7.60 12.83
CA VAL A 159 4.88 -6.59 11.77
C VAL A 159 4.65 -5.24 12.42
N ARG A 160 5.67 -4.39 12.38
CA ARG A 160 5.55 -3.01 12.88
C ARG A 160 5.00 -2.16 11.76
N MET A 161 3.77 -1.70 11.94
CA MET A 161 3.07 -0.86 10.98
C MET A 161 3.39 0.61 11.22
N ARG A 162 3.63 1.33 10.13
CA ARG A 162 3.82 2.78 10.13
C ARG A 162 2.79 3.42 9.24
N CYS A 163 2.35 4.62 9.61
CA CYS A 163 1.35 5.35 8.85
C CYS A 163 1.60 6.85 8.90
N ARG A 164 1.49 7.51 7.76
CA ARG A 164 1.50 8.97 7.69
C ARG A 164 0.30 9.46 6.90
N HIS A 165 -0.45 10.37 7.48
CA HIS A 165 -1.51 11.07 6.82
C HIS A 165 -0.96 12.36 6.22
N VAL A 166 -1.03 12.50 4.89
CA VAL A 166 -0.58 13.68 4.16
C VAL A 166 -1.80 14.41 3.63
N PRO A 167 -2.11 15.61 4.16
CA PRO A 167 -3.29 16.37 3.74
C PRO A 167 -3.19 16.82 2.29
N ALA A 168 -4.32 16.98 1.63
CA ALA A 168 -4.38 17.39 0.22
C ALA A 168 -3.73 18.75 -0.06
N THR A 169 -3.63 19.61 0.95
CA THR A 169 -2.96 20.91 0.86
C THR A 169 -1.46 20.80 0.59
N GLU A 170 -0.81 19.73 1.03
CA GLU A 170 0.61 19.47 0.81
C GLU A 170 0.91 18.87 -0.58
N LEU A 171 -0.12 18.54 -1.35
CA LEU A 171 0.01 17.89 -2.66
C LEU A 171 -0.10 18.86 -3.84
N GLN A 172 -0.08 20.18 -3.61
CA GLN A 172 -0.35 21.18 -4.65
C GLN A 172 0.79 21.29 -5.69
N ASP A 173 2.02 21.29 -5.27
CA ASP A 173 3.18 21.19 -6.16
C ASP A 173 3.45 19.71 -6.44
N ARG A 174 3.33 19.30 -7.71
CA ARG A 174 3.47 17.90 -8.10
C ARG A 174 4.89 17.37 -7.88
N ASP A 175 5.88 18.13 -8.28
CA ASP A 175 7.27 17.64 -8.32
C ASP A 175 7.86 17.65 -6.91
N ALA A 176 7.61 18.70 -6.14
CA ALA A 176 7.97 18.74 -4.71
C ALA A 176 7.23 17.65 -3.92
N ALA A 177 5.92 17.46 -4.14
CA ALA A 177 5.16 16.40 -3.50
C ALA A 177 5.66 15.00 -3.88
N THR A 178 6.01 14.76 -5.16
CA THR A 178 6.58 13.48 -5.60
C THR A 178 7.84 13.14 -4.81
N ALA A 179 8.78 14.06 -4.72
CA ALA A 179 10.03 13.85 -3.99
C ALA A 179 9.78 13.63 -2.48
N ALA A 180 8.94 14.48 -1.87
CA ALA A 180 8.63 14.40 -0.43
C ALA A 180 7.90 13.09 -0.07
N ILE A 181 6.90 12.69 -0.84
CA ILE A 181 6.14 11.45 -0.59
C ILE A 181 7.01 10.21 -0.81
N SER A 182 7.84 10.20 -1.85
CA SER A 182 8.80 9.12 -2.08
C SER A 182 9.76 8.96 -0.90
N ALA A 183 10.34 10.07 -0.42
CA ALA A 183 11.22 10.06 0.74
C ALA A 183 10.52 9.54 2.01
N GLN A 184 9.30 10.01 2.28
CA GLN A 184 8.50 9.55 3.42
C GLN A 184 8.16 8.05 3.33
N LEU A 185 7.80 7.55 2.14
CA LEU A 185 7.56 6.12 1.93
C LEU A 185 8.81 5.28 2.17
N HIS A 186 9.99 5.73 1.76
CA HIS A 186 11.25 5.05 2.07
C HIS A 186 11.52 5.02 3.57
N GLU A 187 11.36 6.15 4.27
CA GLU A 187 11.60 6.26 5.70
C GLU A 187 10.75 5.28 6.52
N ILE A 188 9.46 5.16 6.19
CA ILE A 188 8.54 4.27 6.91
C ILE A 188 8.58 2.80 6.45
N ASN A 189 9.38 2.48 5.43
CA ASN A 189 9.55 1.14 4.87
C ASN A 189 11.03 0.70 4.85
N PRO A 190 11.68 0.55 6.00
CA PRO A 190 13.06 0.08 6.02
C PRO A 190 13.16 -1.32 5.44
N ASP A 191 14.14 -1.54 4.55
CA ASP A 191 14.43 -2.85 3.96
C ASP A 191 15.21 -3.77 4.93
N ARG A 192 14.95 -3.63 6.23
CA ARG A 192 15.52 -4.47 7.26
C ARG A 192 14.59 -5.64 7.52
N ILE A 193 14.98 -6.82 7.05
CA ILE A 193 14.68 -8.04 7.79
C ILE A 193 15.62 -7.95 8.98
N SER A 194 15.08 -7.77 10.19
CA SER A 194 15.91 -7.73 11.39
C SER A 194 16.82 -8.95 11.37
N ALA A 195 18.12 -8.73 11.34
CA ALA A 195 19.14 -9.77 11.20
C ALA A 195 19.28 -10.58 12.52
N VAL A 196 18.19 -11.14 13.01
CA VAL A 196 18.18 -12.16 14.05
C VAL A 196 18.12 -13.50 13.32
N GLY A 197 19.28 -13.98 12.90
CA GLY A 197 19.38 -15.33 12.35
C GLY A 197 20.50 -15.64 11.37
N LEU A 198 21.50 -14.79 11.22
CA LEU A 198 22.67 -15.10 10.37
C LEU A 198 23.99 -15.25 11.17
N ASN A 199 23.92 -15.62 12.45
CA ASN A 199 25.07 -16.16 13.16
C ASN A 199 24.81 -17.64 13.47
N LYS A 200 25.03 -18.51 12.47
CA LYS A 200 25.53 -19.84 12.74
C LYS A 200 27.04 -19.77 12.54
N PRO A 201 27.85 -19.91 13.61
CA PRO A 201 29.26 -20.20 13.45
C PRO A 201 29.39 -21.53 12.75
N GLY A 202 30.34 -21.63 11.83
CA GLY A 202 30.58 -22.80 11.04
C GLY A 202 30.89 -24.05 11.88
N LEU A 203 30.55 -25.17 11.33
CA LEU A 203 31.25 -26.44 11.42
C LEU A 203 31.52 -26.92 10.00
#